data_0eda879208e54c8b5f134d358dce4960
#
_entry.id   0eda879208e54c8b5f134d358dce4960
#
_cell.length_a   1.000
_cell.length_b   1.000
_cell.length_c   1.000
_cell.angle_alpha   90.00
_cell.angle_beta   90.00
_cell.angle_gamma   90.00
#
_symmetry.space_group_name_H-M   'P 1'
#
loop_
_entity.id
_entity.type
_entity.pdbx_description
1 polymer ?
#
loop_
_entity_poly.entity_id
_entity_poly.type
_entity_poly.pdbx_seq_one_letter_code
_entity_poly.pdbx_strand_id
1 'polypeptide(L)'
;GSLFSMVFQDPMTALNPSMTVGAQLAAAVRVHAPRLRGAALEQRVLELMRLVGIDRPEERRGLYPHHFSGGMRQRVVLAIALAGDPSILFADEPTTALDVTIQAQILDLLREIQQKLGTATVFVTHDLGAVARVADRVAVMYAGKIVELGTAEDIFYDPRHPYTWGLLQSLPALSRGKPRLHTIPGMPPTLIDPPKGDSFACRNEYALAIDYEEEPPMFRISDTHFAATWLLDPRAPHITPPIGGERHG
;
A
#
# COMPACT_ATOMS: atom_id res chain seq x y z
N GLY A 1 -18.48 3.97 15.57
CA GLY A 1 -17.80 3.44 14.40
C GLY A 1 -16.63 2.55 14.79
N SER A 2 -16.13 1.76 13.88
CA SER A 2 -14.89 1.01 14.10
C SER A 2 -13.70 1.97 13.96
N LEU A 3 -12.69 1.84 14.84
CA LEU A 3 -11.48 2.66 14.73
C LEU A 3 -10.77 2.37 13.40
N PHE A 4 -10.69 1.11 13.00
CA PHE A 4 -10.06 0.69 11.76
C PHE A 4 -10.83 -0.43 11.05
N SER A 5 -10.59 -0.56 9.75
CA SER A 5 -11.08 -1.65 8.91
C SER A 5 -9.96 -2.11 7.98
N MET A 6 -10.11 -3.29 7.39
CA MET A 6 -9.09 -3.88 6.52
C MET A 6 -9.69 -4.46 5.25
N VAL A 7 -9.01 -4.24 4.14
CA VAL A 7 -9.23 -4.87 2.84
C VAL A 7 -8.07 -5.83 2.59
N PHE A 8 -8.39 -7.11 2.43
CA PHE A 8 -7.40 -8.17 2.18
C PHE A 8 -7.07 -8.30 0.70
N GLN A 9 -5.94 -8.92 0.41
CA GLN A 9 -5.32 -9.04 -0.91
C GLN A 9 -6.23 -9.67 -1.98
N ASP A 10 -7.07 -10.66 -1.63
CA ASP A 10 -7.88 -11.40 -2.61
C ASP A 10 -9.37 -11.11 -2.47
N PRO A 11 -9.96 -10.29 -3.38
CA PRO A 11 -11.40 -10.01 -3.38
C PRO A 11 -12.25 -11.23 -3.76
N MET A 12 -11.65 -12.27 -4.37
CA MET A 12 -12.37 -13.47 -4.77
C MET A 12 -12.76 -14.35 -3.59
N THR A 13 -11.90 -14.40 -2.58
CA THR A 13 -12.13 -15.15 -1.34
C THR A 13 -12.85 -14.33 -0.27
N ALA A 14 -12.85 -13.00 -0.37
CA ALA A 14 -13.46 -12.11 0.60
C ALA A 14 -15.00 -12.08 0.53
N LEU A 15 -15.60 -12.38 -0.63
CA LEU A 15 -17.04 -12.36 -0.82
C LEU A 15 -17.65 -13.77 -0.77
N ASN A 16 -18.74 -13.93 -0.02
CA ASN A 16 -19.49 -15.19 0.00
C ASN A 16 -20.24 -15.38 -1.34
N PRO A 17 -19.93 -16.42 -2.13
CA PRO A 17 -20.55 -16.63 -3.44
C PRO A 17 -22.03 -17.01 -3.38
N SER A 18 -22.54 -17.49 -2.24
CA SER A 18 -23.93 -17.90 -2.05
C SER A 18 -24.85 -16.79 -1.52
N MET A 19 -24.31 -15.59 -1.29
CA MET A 19 -25.09 -14.44 -0.83
C MET A 19 -25.04 -13.32 -1.87
N THR A 20 -26.15 -12.58 -2.02
CA THR A 20 -26.16 -11.39 -2.88
C THR A 20 -25.26 -10.29 -2.29
N VAL A 21 -24.75 -9.42 -3.16
CA VAL A 21 -23.91 -8.29 -2.74
C VAL A 21 -24.61 -7.39 -1.73
N GLY A 22 -25.88 -7.07 -1.97
CA GLY A 22 -26.68 -6.27 -1.04
C GLY A 22 -26.89 -6.94 0.33
N ALA A 23 -27.04 -8.27 0.38
CA ALA A 23 -27.15 -8.99 1.64
C ALA A 23 -25.85 -8.95 2.45
N GLN A 24 -24.69 -9.06 1.80
CA GLN A 24 -23.38 -8.98 2.45
C GLN A 24 -23.11 -7.57 2.98
N LEU A 25 -23.41 -6.54 2.18
CA LEU A 25 -23.32 -5.14 2.63
C LEU A 25 -24.27 -4.85 3.80
N ALA A 26 -25.52 -5.33 3.73
CA ALA A 26 -26.48 -5.17 4.82
C ALA A 26 -26.01 -5.87 6.10
N ALA A 27 -25.35 -7.03 6.00
CA ALA A 27 -24.76 -7.71 7.13
C ALA A 27 -23.63 -6.88 7.76
N ALA A 28 -22.72 -6.33 6.94
CA ALA A 28 -21.64 -5.46 7.41
C ALA A 28 -22.19 -4.19 8.11
N VAL A 29 -23.17 -3.51 7.50
CA VAL A 29 -23.82 -2.34 8.13
C VAL A 29 -24.45 -2.68 9.46
N ARG A 30 -25.14 -3.84 9.59
CA ARG A 30 -25.77 -4.26 10.86
C ARG A 30 -24.79 -4.49 12.00
N VAL A 31 -23.56 -4.93 11.69
CA VAL A 31 -22.51 -5.09 12.71
C VAL A 31 -22.21 -3.76 13.41
N HIS A 32 -22.15 -2.68 12.63
CA HIS A 32 -21.79 -1.35 13.13
C HIS A 32 -23.00 -0.50 13.53
N ALA A 33 -24.15 -0.71 12.89
CA ALA A 33 -25.40 -0.02 13.14
C ALA A 33 -26.55 -1.00 13.40
N PRO A 34 -26.54 -1.74 14.54
CA PRO A 34 -27.49 -2.83 14.79
C PRO A 34 -28.95 -2.39 14.92
N ARG A 35 -29.22 -1.09 15.08
CA ARG A 35 -30.58 -0.54 15.11
C ARG A 35 -31.14 -0.22 13.72
N LEU A 36 -30.31 -0.16 12.69
CA LEU A 36 -30.72 0.17 11.33
C LEU A 36 -31.52 -0.99 10.72
N ARG A 37 -32.75 -0.74 10.27
CA ARG A 37 -33.67 -1.74 9.71
C ARG A 37 -34.45 -1.18 8.51
N GLY A 38 -35.08 -2.09 7.74
CA GLY A 38 -36.01 -1.74 6.66
C GLY A 38 -35.39 -0.78 5.65
N ALA A 39 -36.16 0.23 5.24
CA ALA A 39 -35.76 1.20 4.23
C ALA A 39 -34.46 1.96 4.56
N ALA A 40 -34.20 2.27 5.83
CA ALA A 40 -32.98 2.96 6.23
C ALA A 40 -31.73 2.10 6.05
N LEU A 41 -31.80 0.80 6.30
CA LEU A 41 -30.71 -0.14 6.02
C LEU A 41 -30.46 -0.26 4.51
N GLU A 42 -31.54 -0.37 3.75
CA GLU A 42 -31.46 -0.44 2.28
C GLU A 42 -30.82 0.83 1.71
N GLN A 43 -31.27 2.00 2.16
CA GLN A 43 -30.68 3.28 1.76
C GLN A 43 -29.17 3.33 2.04
N ARG A 44 -28.74 2.89 3.22
CA ARG A 44 -27.31 2.86 3.58
C ARG A 44 -26.51 1.91 2.69
N VAL A 45 -27.05 0.76 2.34
CA VAL A 45 -26.42 -0.17 1.39
C VAL A 45 -26.24 0.49 0.01
N LEU A 46 -27.27 1.16 -0.50
CA LEU A 46 -27.21 1.86 -1.79
C LEU A 46 -26.19 3.02 -1.75
N GLU A 47 -26.12 3.78 -0.66
CA GLU A 47 -25.12 4.83 -0.46
C GLU A 47 -23.70 4.28 -0.53
N LEU A 48 -23.41 3.17 0.16
CA LEU A 48 -22.10 2.51 0.11
C LEU A 48 -21.76 2.04 -1.30
N MET A 49 -22.72 1.46 -2.02
CA MET A 49 -22.50 1.03 -3.40
C MET A 49 -22.21 2.21 -4.33
N ARG A 50 -22.90 3.33 -4.16
CA ARG A 50 -22.62 4.58 -4.92
C ARG A 50 -21.26 5.17 -4.57
N LEU A 51 -20.90 5.18 -3.27
CA LEU A 51 -19.63 5.70 -2.78
C LEU A 51 -18.44 5.03 -3.46
N VAL A 52 -18.52 3.71 -3.68
CA VAL A 52 -17.46 2.95 -4.36
C VAL A 52 -17.65 2.88 -5.89
N GLY A 53 -18.57 3.65 -6.46
CA GLY A 53 -18.77 3.76 -7.89
C GLY A 53 -19.38 2.51 -8.55
N ILE A 54 -20.30 1.84 -7.88
CA ILE A 54 -21.10 0.77 -8.49
C ILE A 54 -22.31 1.39 -9.17
N ASP A 55 -22.37 1.30 -10.50
CA ASP A 55 -23.48 1.81 -11.29
C ASP A 55 -24.76 1.01 -11.05
N ARG A 56 -25.93 1.67 -11.13
CA ARG A 56 -27.26 1.08 -10.95
C ARG A 56 -27.34 0.19 -9.71
N PRO A 57 -27.04 0.72 -8.52
CA PRO A 57 -26.93 -0.08 -7.30
C PRO A 57 -28.26 -0.74 -6.91
N GLU A 58 -29.41 -0.14 -7.25
CA GLU A 58 -30.76 -0.66 -7.02
C GLU A 58 -30.96 -2.03 -7.70
N GLU A 59 -30.46 -2.18 -8.92
CA GLU A 59 -30.54 -3.43 -9.67
C GLU A 59 -29.48 -4.43 -9.20
N ARG A 60 -28.24 -3.92 -9.03
CA ARG A 60 -27.07 -4.78 -8.78
C ARG A 60 -26.98 -5.33 -7.36
N ARG A 61 -27.62 -4.70 -6.37
CA ARG A 61 -27.63 -5.22 -5.00
C ARG A 61 -28.22 -6.63 -4.88
N GLY A 62 -29.13 -7.01 -5.79
CA GLY A 62 -29.73 -8.34 -5.86
C GLY A 62 -28.86 -9.39 -6.55
N LEU A 63 -27.74 -9.00 -7.15
CA LEU A 63 -26.85 -9.90 -7.87
C LEU A 63 -25.84 -10.57 -6.92
N TYR A 64 -25.35 -11.75 -7.34
CA TYR A 64 -24.31 -12.50 -6.66
C TYR A 64 -22.92 -12.07 -7.12
N PRO A 65 -21.85 -12.30 -6.31
CA PRO A 65 -20.48 -11.90 -6.66
C PRO A 65 -20.02 -12.37 -8.05
N HIS A 66 -20.44 -13.53 -8.51
CA HIS A 66 -20.04 -14.06 -9.81
C HIS A 66 -20.59 -13.27 -11.02
N HIS A 67 -21.57 -12.39 -10.82
CA HIS A 67 -22.05 -11.47 -11.84
C HIS A 67 -21.21 -10.17 -11.94
N PHE A 68 -20.22 -10.00 -11.08
CA PHE A 68 -19.37 -8.82 -11.01
C PHE A 68 -17.98 -9.13 -11.59
N SER A 69 -17.38 -8.18 -12.32
CA SER A 69 -15.99 -8.25 -12.73
C SER A 69 -15.05 -8.19 -11.51
N GLY A 70 -13.76 -8.51 -11.67
CA GLY A 70 -12.76 -8.44 -10.60
C GLY A 70 -12.73 -7.06 -9.92
N GLY A 71 -12.63 -6.00 -10.71
CA GLY A 71 -12.64 -4.63 -10.18
C GLY A 71 -13.95 -4.24 -9.50
N MET A 72 -15.10 -4.74 -9.98
CA MET A 72 -16.37 -4.52 -9.29
C MET A 72 -16.46 -5.28 -7.96
N ARG A 73 -15.92 -6.50 -7.88
CA ARG A 73 -15.84 -7.24 -6.60
C ARG A 73 -14.94 -6.50 -5.61
N GLN A 74 -13.80 -5.96 -6.07
CA GLN A 74 -12.93 -5.14 -5.25
C GLN A 74 -13.66 -3.91 -4.68
N ARG A 75 -14.49 -3.23 -5.50
CA ARG A 75 -15.33 -2.12 -5.04
C ARG A 75 -16.34 -2.56 -3.97
N VAL A 76 -16.93 -3.76 -4.11
CA VAL A 76 -17.83 -4.31 -3.08
C VAL A 76 -17.08 -4.58 -1.77
N VAL A 77 -15.88 -5.17 -1.83
CA VAL A 77 -15.04 -5.41 -0.65
C VAL A 77 -14.69 -4.09 0.06
N LEU A 78 -14.33 -3.05 -0.72
CA LEU A 78 -14.13 -1.70 -0.19
C LEU A 78 -15.40 -1.15 0.49
N ALA A 79 -16.58 -1.31 -0.13
CA ALA A 79 -17.84 -0.88 0.46
C ALA A 79 -18.15 -1.59 1.79
N ILE A 80 -17.83 -2.89 1.89
CA ILE A 80 -17.95 -3.67 3.14
C ILE A 80 -17.00 -3.10 4.21
N ALA A 81 -15.76 -2.82 3.86
CA ALA A 81 -14.77 -2.25 4.78
C ALA A 81 -15.19 -0.85 5.29
N LEU A 82 -15.87 -0.07 4.45
CA LEU A 82 -16.37 1.28 4.78
C LEU A 82 -17.71 1.29 5.52
N ALA A 83 -18.38 0.14 5.69
CA ALA A 83 -19.71 0.07 6.29
C ALA A 83 -19.78 0.59 7.74
N GLY A 84 -18.65 0.59 8.45
CA GLY A 84 -18.51 1.08 9.82
C GLY A 84 -17.97 2.50 9.96
N ASP A 85 -17.83 3.24 8.88
CA ASP A 85 -17.22 4.58 8.84
C ASP A 85 -15.86 4.62 9.60
N PRO A 86 -14.86 3.80 9.18
CA PRO A 86 -13.60 3.67 9.91
C PRO A 86 -12.76 4.95 9.83
N SER A 87 -12.04 5.26 10.91
CA SER A 87 -11.05 6.34 10.90
C SER A 87 -9.78 5.97 10.12
N ILE A 88 -9.45 4.66 10.10
CA ILE A 88 -8.28 4.12 9.41
C ILE A 88 -8.70 2.92 8.55
N LEU A 89 -8.31 2.94 7.27
CA LEU A 89 -8.48 1.84 6.33
C LEU A 89 -7.11 1.22 6.01
N PHE A 90 -6.93 -0.06 6.33
CA PHE A 90 -5.79 -0.85 5.86
C PHE A 90 -6.16 -1.51 4.54
N ALA A 91 -5.37 -1.28 3.51
CA ALA A 91 -5.54 -1.86 2.19
C ALA A 91 -4.29 -2.69 1.86
N ASP A 92 -4.40 -4.01 2.01
CA ASP A 92 -3.30 -4.94 1.77
C ASP A 92 -3.36 -5.45 0.34
N GLU A 93 -2.43 -4.99 -0.48
CA GLU A 93 -2.34 -5.27 -1.92
C GLU A 93 -3.68 -5.20 -2.68
N PRO A 94 -4.48 -4.14 -2.51
CA PRO A 94 -5.87 -4.11 -2.98
C PRO A 94 -6.02 -4.08 -4.51
N THR A 95 -4.93 -4.00 -5.24
CA THR A 95 -4.88 -3.94 -6.71
C THR A 95 -4.17 -5.14 -7.33
N THR A 96 -3.63 -6.04 -6.53
CA THR A 96 -3.01 -7.29 -7.01
C THR A 96 -4.07 -8.14 -7.73
N ALA A 97 -3.74 -8.76 -8.84
CA ALA A 97 -4.63 -9.51 -9.73
C ALA A 97 -5.66 -8.68 -10.53
N LEU A 98 -5.53 -7.35 -10.57
CA LEU A 98 -6.31 -6.48 -11.45
C LEU A 98 -5.45 -6.03 -12.66
N ASP A 99 -6.10 -5.80 -13.79
CA ASP A 99 -5.42 -5.17 -14.93
C ASP A 99 -5.06 -3.70 -14.61
N VAL A 100 -4.06 -3.16 -15.32
CA VAL A 100 -3.48 -1.83 -15.06
C VAL A 100 -4.54 -0.72 -15.07
N THR A 101 -5.54 -0.83 -15.95
CA THR A 101 -6.60 0.19 -16.06
C THR A 101 -7.52 0.17 -14.84
N ILE A 102 -7.93 -1.01 -14.41
CA ILE A 102 -8.77 -1.17 -13.21
C ILE A 102 -7.98 -0.83 -11.95
N GLN A 103 -6.70 -1.20 -11.88
CA GLN A 103 -5.81 -0.80 -10.79
C GLN A 103 -5.79 0.73 -10.62
N ALA A 104 -5.58 1.47 -11.71
CA ALA A 104 -5.61 2.94 -11.68
C ALA A 104 -6.94 3.49 -11.15
N GLN A 105 -8.07 2.91 -11.58
CA GLN A 105 -9.40 3.31 -11.10
C GLN A 105 -9.63 3.03 -9.60
N ILE A 106 -9.10 1.92 -9.07
CA ILE A 106 -9.20 1.61 -7.64
C ILE A 106 -8.33 2.56 -6.81
N LEU A 107 -7.15 2.93 -7.30
CA LEU A 107 -6.28 3.92 -6.63
C LEU A 107 -6.94 5.29 -6.57
N ASP A 108 -7.54 5.75 -7.68
CA ASP A 108 -8.29 7.01 -7.72
C ASP A 108 -9.48 6.98 -6.76
N LEU A 109 -10.22 5.86 -6.73
CA LEU A 109 -11.33 5.67 -5.81
C LEU A 109 -10.88 5.75 -4.34
N LEU A 110 -9.76 5.10 -3.97
CA LEU A 110 -9.23 5.18 -2.61
C LEU A 110 -8.89 6.62 -2.20
N ARG A 111 -8.29 7.39 -3.12
CA ARG A 111 -7.99 8.81 -2.90
C ARG A 111 -9.26 9.66 -2.74
N GLU A 112 -10.27 9.41 -3.57
CA GLU A 112 -11.57 10.09 -3.44
C GLU A 112 -12.24 9.77 -2.08
N ILE A 113 -12.22 8.51 -1.65
CA ILE A 113 -12.77 8.08 -0.36
C ILE A 113 -12.04 8.78 0.79
N GLN A 114 -10.71 8.80 0.75
CA GLN A 114 -9.88 9.50 1.73
C GLN A 114 -10.30 10.98 1.85
N GLN A 115 -10.44 11.67 0.72
CA GLN A 115 -10.84 13.08 0.69
C GLN A 115 -12.26 13.32 1.17
N LYS A 116 -13.22 12.46 0.76
CA LYS A 116 -14.64 12.61 1.10
C LYS A 116 -14.96 12.27 2.55
N LEU A 117 -14.32 11.23 3.10
CA LEU A 117 -14.62 10.72 4.43
C LEU A 117 -13.61 11.14 5.50
N GLY A 118 -12.47 11.71 5.13
CA GLY A 118 -11.38 12.01 6.06
C GLY A 118 -10.74 10.75 6.67
N THR A 119 -10.92 9.58 6.04
CA THR A 119 -10.37 8.30 6.49
C THR A 119 -8.89 8.23 6.16
N ALA A 120 -8.01 8.00 7.13
CA ALA A 120 -6.60 7.72 6.88
C ALA A 120 -6.47 6.33 6.22
N THR A 121 -5.66 6.23 5.16
CA THR A 121 -5.44 4.96 4.46
C THR A 121 -4.01 4.49 4.63
N VAL A 122 -3.82 3.27 5.13
CA VAL A 122 -2.53 2.56 5.12
C VAL A 122 -2.56 1.59 3.94
N PHE A 123 -1.79 1.90 2.91
CA PHE A 123 -1.74 1.16 1.66
C PHE A 123 -0.48 0.29 1.61
N VAL A 124 -0.63 -1.02 1.66
CA VAL A 124 0.47 -1.98 1.54
C VAL A 124 0.55 -2.48 0.11
N THR A 125 1.72 -2.34 -0.51
CA THR A 125 1.93 -2.77 -1.90
C THR A 125 3.43 -2.95 -2.20
N HIS A 126 3.73 -3.76 -3.19
CA HIS A 126 5.05 -3.86 -3.81
C HIS A 126 5.16 -3.01 -5.10
N ASP A 127 4.09 -2.36 -5.53
CA ASP A 127 4.07 -1.51 -6.73
C ASP A 127 4.40 -0.06 -6.41
N LEU A 128 5.64 0.34 -6.66
CA LEU A 128 6.10 1.72 -6.46
C LEU A 128 5.36 2.75 -7.34
N GLY A 129 4.86 2.33 -8.51
CA GLY A 129 4.03 3.20 -9.36
C GLY A 129 2.69 3.54 -8.70
N ALA A 130 2.07 2.56 -8.02
CA ALA A 130 0.88 2.78 -7.21
C ALA A 130 1.18 3.71 -6.02
N VAL A 131 2.31 3.49 -5.32
CA VAL A 131 2.75 4.36 -4.20
C VAL A 131 2.91 5.80 -4.65
N ALA A 132 3.64 6.04 -5.76
CA ALA A 132 3.87 7.38 -6.29
C ALA A 132 2.57 8.14 -6.64
N ARG A 133 1.47 7.41 -6.92
CA ARG A 133 0.18 8.00 -7.30
C ARG A 133 -0.66 8.42 -6.10
N VAL A 134 -0.59 7.69 -4.96
CA VAL A 134 -1.56 7.84 -3.87
C VAL A 134 -0.96 8.21 -2.53
N ALA A 135 0.34 7.96 -2.30
CA ALA A 135 0.91 8.10 -0.98
C ALA A 135 1.38 9.53 -0.68
N ASP A 136 1.02 10.03 0.49
CA ASP A 136 1.60 11.27 1.05
C ASP A 136 2.92 10.95 1.75
N ARG A 137 2.98 9.80 2.44
CA ARG A 137 4.17 9.29 3.15
C ARG A 137 4.42 7.83 2.79
N VAL A 138 5.67 7.44 2.76
CA VAL A 138 6.11 6.09 2.41
C VAL A 138 7.01 5.52 3.49
N ALA A 139 6.71 4.30 3.90
CA ALA A 139 7.59 3.48 4.73
C ALA A 139 8.10 2.31 3.88
N VAL A 140 9.38 2.28 3.58
CA VAL A 140 10.03 1.17 2.89
C VAL A 140 10.38 0.10 3.91
N MET A 141 9.93 -1.12 3.67
CA MET A 141 10.15 -2.26 4.57
C MET A 141 11.05 -3.30 3.93
N TYR A 142 11.97 -3.84 4.71
CA TYR A 142 12.79 -4.98 4.34
C TYR A 142 12.92 -5.94 5.51
N ALA A 143 12.77 -7.24 5.28
CA ALA A 143 12.89 -8.29 6.30
C ALA A 143 12.10 -7.98 7.60
N GLY A 144 10.86 -7.44 7.48
CA GLY A 144 9.99 -7.13 8.61
C GLY A 144 10.30 -5.82 9.33
N LYS A 145 11.30 -5.04 8.90
CA LYS A 145 11.70 -3.77 9.52
C LYS A 145 11.49 -2.60 8.56
N ILE A 146 11.17 -1.42 9.11
CA ILE A 146 11.17 -0.17 8.34
C ILE A 146 12.63 0.25 8.17
N VAL A 147 13.10 0.32 6.92
CA VAL A 147 14.47 0.71 6.59
C VAL A 147 14.57 2.17 6.13
N GLU A 148 13.49 2.72 5.60
CA GLU A 148 13.41 4.14 5.25
C GLU A 148 11.98 4.64 5.39
N LEU A 149 11.80 5.88 5.88
CA LEU A 149 10.51 6.52 6.12
C LEU A 149 10.61 7.98 5.71
N GLY A 150 9.69 8.45 4.87
CA GLY A 150 9.68 9.85 4.44
C GLY A 150 8.36 10.25 3.79
N THR A 151 8.31 11.47 3.26
CA THR A 151 7.28 11.84 2.29
C THR A 151 7.50 11.07 0.99
N ALA A 152 6.50 10.99 0.13
CA ALA A 152 6.68 10.41 -1.21
C ALA A 152 7.83 11.13 -1.95
N GLU A 153 7.92 12.46 -1.82
CA GLU A 153 9.00 13.26 -2.40
C GLU A 153 10.38 12.83 -1.89
N ASP A 154 10.54 12.67 -0.55
CA ASP A 154 11.80 12.22 0.05
C ASP A 154 12.24 10.87 -0.53
N ILE A 155 11.32 9.90 -0.60
CA ILE A 155 11.64 8.53 -1.02
C ILE A 155 11.91 8.43 -2.52
N PHE A 156 11.19 9.18 -3.37
CA PHE A 156 11.36 9.08 -4.82
C PHE A 156 12.48 9.97 -5.38
N TYR A 157 12.80 11.09 -4.74
CA TYR A 157 13.78 12.05 -5.27
C TYR A 157 15.05 12.19 -4.42
N ASP A 158 15.03 11.83 -3.13
CA ASP A 158 16.19 11.89 -2.23
C ASP A 158 16.34 10.61 -1.37
N PRO A 159 16.22 9.39 -1.95
CA PRO A 159 16.31 8.14 -1.20
C PRO A 159 17.69 7.99 -0.55
N ARG A 160 17.73 7.45 0.67
CA ARG A 160 18.97 7.34 1.45
C ARG A 160 19.37 5.92 1.78
N HIS A 161 18.43 4.98 1.75
CA HIS A 161 18.74 3.58 2.03
C HIS A 161 19.11 2.83 0.74
N PRO A 162 20.19 2.03 0.71
CA PRO A 162 20.60 1.27 -0.48
C PRO A 162 19.52 0.33 -1.05
N TYR A 163 18.68 -0.23 -0.20
CA TYR A 163 17.54 -1.04 -0.66
C TYR A 163 16.53 -0.20 -1.47
N THR A 164 16.23 1.01 -1.01
CA THR A 164 15.35 1.95 -1.73
C THR A 164 15.96 2.34 -3.07
N TRP A 165 17.28 2.53 -3.14
CA TRP A 165 17.98 2.78 -4.41
C TRP A 165 17.77 1.63 -5.39
N GLY A 166 17.97 0.38 -4.93
CA GLY A 166 17.76 -0.81 -5.74
C GLY A 166 16.32 -0.96 -6.25
N LEU A 167 15.33 -0.70 -5.38
CA LEU A 167 13.92 -0.72 -5.75
C LEU A 167 13.60 0.31 -6.85
N LEU A 168 14.04 1.55 -6.68
CA LEU A 168 13.79 2.62 -7.65
C LEU A 168 14.52 2.36 -8.97
N GLN A 169 15.78 1.85 -8.95
CA GLN A 169 16.51 1.48 -10.16
C GLN A 169 15.87 0.31 -10.92
N SER A 170 15.08 -0.52 -10.26
CA SER A 170 14.34 -1.61 -10.90
C SER A 170 13.09 -1.14 -11.65
N LEU A 171 12.68 0.13 -11.48
CA LEU A 171 11.53 0.69 -12.18
C LEU A 171 11.83 0.95 -13.67
N PRO A 172 11.00 0.43 -14.61
CA PRO A 172 11.20 0.67 -16.03
C PRO A 172 11.19 2.15 -16.40
N ALA A 173 10.39 2.95 -15.72
CA ALA A 173 10.26 4.39 -15.98
C ALA A 173 11.57 5.18 -15.70
N LEU A 174 12.33 4.77 -14.69
CA LEU A 174 13.60 5.39 -14.30
C LEU A 174 14.81 4.76 -14.99
N SER A 175 14.62 3.63 -15.67
CA SER A 175 15.68 2.88 -16.37
C SER A 175 15.72 3.16 -17.88
N ARG A 176 15.07 4.25 -18.35
CA ARG A 176 15.01 4.62 -19.77
C ARG A 176 16.43 4.72 -20.37
N GLY A 177 16.67 3.95 -21.46
CA GLY A 177 17.96 3.92 -22.17
C GLY A 177 18.98 2.90 -21.64
N LYS A 178 18.68 2.16 -20.58
CA LYS A 178 19.53 1.06 -20.10
C LYS A 178 19.09 -0.27 -20.73
N PRO A 179 20.02 -1.12 -21.22
CA PRO A 179 19.68 -2.37 -21.89
C PRO A 179 19.14 -3.45 -20.95
N ARG A 180 19.31 -3.28 -19.64
CA ARG A 180 18.79 -4.18 -18.60
C ARG A 180 18.33 -3.37 -17.38
N LEU A 181 17.23 -3.81 -16.77
CA LEU A 181 16.79 -3.30 -15.48
C LEU A 181 17.80 -3.72 -14.39
N HIS A 182 18.01 -2.86 -13.41
CA HIS A 182 18.80 -3.20 -12.24
C HIS A 182 18.06 -4.27 -11.43
N THR A 183 18.79 -5.26 -10.96
CA THR A 183 18.27 -6.33 -10.10
C THR A 183 19.06 -6.33 -8.81
N ILE A 184 18.38 -6.26 -7.66
CA ILE A 184 19.05 -6.39 -6.36
C ILE A 184 19.59 -7.83 -6.23
N PRO A 185 20.91 -8.02 -6.05
CA PRO A 185 21.51 -9.35 -6.03
C PRO A 185 21.07 -10.16 -4.80
N GLY A 186 21.22 -11.48 -4.88
CA GLY A 186 20.98 -12.41 -3.77
C GLY A 186 19.50 -12.60 -3.42
N MET A 187 19.24 -13.32 -2.33
CA MET A 187 17.91 -13.62 -1.81
C MET A 187 17.70 -12.91 -0.47
N PRO A 188 16.45 -12.53 -0.12
CA PRO A 188 16.14 -12.03 1.22
C PRO A 188 16.55 -13.06 2.29
N PRO A 189 16.98 -12.60 3.49
CA PRO A 189 17.31 -13.50 4.59
C PRO A 189 16.08 -14.25 5.09
N THR A 190 16.29 -15.41 5.68
CA THR A 190 15.24 -16.11 6.41
C THR A 190 15.00 -15.40 7.74
N LEU A 191 13.72 -15.21 8.10
CA LEU A 191 13.38 -14.54 9.36
C LEU A 191 13.39 -15.50 10.57
N ILE A 192 13.66 -16.79 10.35
CA ILE A 192 13.77 -17.79 11.42
C ILE A 192 15.09 -17.58 12.19
N ASP A 193 16.16 -17.23 11.49
CA ASP A 193 17.47 -16.89 12.07
C ASP A 193 17.98 -15.60 11.39
N PRO A 194 17.49 -14.43 11.85
CA PRO A 194 17.83 -13.16 11.21
C PRO A 194 19.31 -12.82 11.44
N PRO A 195 19.96 -12.12 10.49
CA PRO A 195 21.31 -11.63 10.66
C PRO A 195 21.45 -10.77 11.92
N LYS A 196 22.63 -10.80 12.53
CA LYS A 196 22.96 -10.03 13.73
C LYS A 196 22.96 -8.51 13.45
N GLY A 197 23.45 -8.12 12.27
CA GLY A 197 23.53 -6.73 11.81
C GLY A 197 22.36 -6.33 10.92
N ASP A 198 22.66 -5.49 9.93
CA ASP A 198 21.68 -5.07 8.94
C ASP A 198 21.21 -6.29 8.11
N SER A 199 19.91 -6.51 8.08
CA SER A 199 19.31 -7.59 7.30
C SER A 199 19.57 -7.45 5.79
N PHE A 200 19.88 -6.25 5.31
CA PHE A 200 20.20 -5.99 3.91
C PHE A 200 21.70 -6.14 3.59
N ALA A 201 22.60 -6.20 4.57
CA ALA A 201 24.05 -6.20 4.39
C ALA A 201 24.56 -7.14 3.29
N CYS A 202 24.12 -8.40 3.28
CA CYS A 202 24.56 -9.39 2.28
C CYS A 202 24.14 -9.08 0.83
N ARG A 203 23.22 -8.14 0.63
CA ARG A 203 22.69 -7.71 -0.68
C ARG A 203 23.04 -6.28 -1.00
N ASN A 204 23.68 -5.59 -0.07
CA ASN A 204 24.06 -4.19 -0.15
C ASN A 204 25.46 -4.06 -0.78
N GLU A 205 25.55 -3.55 -2.00
CA GLU A 205 26.83 -3.32 -2.69
C GLU A 205 27.69 -2.27 -1.98
N TYR A 206 27.09 -1.49 -1.07
CA TYR A 206 27.74 -0.43 -0.28
C TYR A 206 27.93 -0.82 1.18
N ALA A 207 27.78 -2.10 1.54
CA ALA A 207 27.87 -2.58 2.91
C ALA A 207 29.24 -2.26 3.53
N LEU A 208 29.22 -1.74 4.74
CA LEU A 208 30.38 -1.53 5.59
C LEU A 208 30.58 -2.74 6.51
N ALA A 209 31.77 -2.91 7.09
CA ALA A 209 32.03 -4.00 8.02
C ALA A 209 31.03 -4.05 9.19
N ILE A 210 30.64 -2.88 9.69
CA ILE A 210 29.68 -2.74 10.79
C ILE A 210 28.28 -3.24 10.43
N ASP A 211 27.86 -3.18 9.14
CA ASP A 211 26.55 -3.69 8.71
C ASP A 211 26.38 -5.20 8.99
N TYR A 212 27.48 -5.96 9.09
CA TYR A 212 27.44 -7.39 9.42
C TYR A 212 27.44 -7.68 10.92
N GLU A 213 27.76 -6.69 11.75
CA GLU A 213 27.94 -6.84 13.20
C GLU A 213 26.81 -6.20 14.00
N GLU A 214 26.35 -5.03 13.57
CA GLU A 214 25.38 -4.21 14.29
C GLU A 214 24.28 -3.70 13.37
N GLU A 215 23.04 -3.70 13.89
CA GLU A 215 21.88 -3.12 13.20
C GLU A 215 21.99 -1.60 13.16
N PRO A 216 21.84 -0.95 11.98
CA PRO A 216 21.88 0.50 11.90
C PRO A 216 20.68 1.13 12.63
N PRO A 217 20.91 2.19 13.42
CA PRO A 217 19.82 2.96 13.99
C PRO A 217 19.08 3.74 12.89
N MET A 218 17.86 4.19 13.21
CA MET A 218 17.12 5.07 12.33
C MET A 218 17.71 6.50 12.43
N PHE A 219 18.54 6.88 11.45
CA PHE A 219 19.09 8.23 11.35
C PHE A 219 18.04 9.22 10.87
N ARG A 220 18.00 10.40 11.47
CA ARG A 220 17.16 11.51 11.04
C ARG A 220 17.89 12.35 9.99
N ILE A 221 17.28 12.48 8.81
CA ILE A 221 17.80 13.27 7.68
C ILE A 221 17.14 14.66 7.68
N SER A 222 15.81 14.65 7.87
CA SER A 222 14.99 15.87 8.00
C SER A 222 13.88 15.66 9.03
N ASP A 223 12.95 16.61 9.15
CA ASP A 223 11.78 16.47 10.03
C ASP A 223 10.83 15.35 9.57
N THR A 224 10.85 15.00 8.31
CA THR A 224 9.97 14.00 7.71
C THR A 224 10.69 12.75 7.23
N HIS A 225 12.03 12.80 7.06
CA HIS A 225 12.82 11.77 6.41
C HIS A 225 13.79 11.08 7.36
N PHE A 226 13.76 9.76 7.40
CA PHE A 226 14.56 8.90 8.26
C PHE A 226 15.00 7.65 7.50
N ALA A 227 16.23 7.16 7.74
CA ALA A 227 16.73 5.92 7.14
C ALA A 227 17.64 5.15 8.11
N ALA A 228 17.52 3.82 8.08
CA ALA A 228 18.30 2.90 8.89
C ALA A 228 19.48 2.36 8.06
N THR A 229 20.54 3.13 7.94
CA THR A 229 21.77 2.72 7.22
C THR A 229 22.99 3.37 7.83
N TRP A 230 24.05 2.59 8.05
CA TRP A 230 25.34 3.10 8.54
C TRP A 230 26.03 4.06 7.57
N LEU A 231 25.60 4.15 6.32
CA LEU A 231 26.09 5.15 5.36
C LEU A 231 25.77 6.60 5.78
N LEU A 232 24.87 6.80 6.73
CA LEU A 232 24.54 8.12 7.30
C LEU A 232 25.33 8.45 8.56
N ASP A 233 26.16 7.54 9.07
CA ASP A 233 27.08 7.85 10.17
C ASP A 233 28.14 8.84 9.67
N PRO A 234 28.47 9.90 10.45
CA PRO A 234 29.47 10.89 10.05
C PRO A 234 30.87 10.32 9.74
N ARG A 235 31.17 9.10 10.21
CA ARG A 235 32.43 8.40 9.97
C ARG A 235 32.41 7.54 8.70
N ALA A 236 31.23 7.33 8.12
CA ALA A 236 31.10 6.54 6.91
C ALA A 236 31.70 7.23 5.69
N PRO A 237 32.17 6.46 4.67
CA PRO A 237 32.57 7.05 3.42
C PRO A 237 31.37 7.72 2.72
N HIS A 238 31.64 8.86 2.10
CA HIS A 238 30.59 9.55 1.32
C HIS A 238 30.27 8.74 0.08
N ILE A 239 29.03 8.25 -0.01
CA ILE A 239 28.50 7.55 -1.18
C ILE A 239 27.47 8.45 -1.87
N THR A 240 27.66 8.72 -3.15
CA THR A 240 26.65 9.39 -3.96
C THR A 240 25.56 8.39 -4.32
N PRO A 241 24.27 8.64 -3.99
CA PRO A 241 23.19 7.76 -4.37
C PRO A 241 23.17 7.52 -5.89
N PRO A 242 23.05 6.27 -6.36
CA PRO A 242 23.06 5.96 -7.80
C PRO A 242 21.76 6.39 -8.50
N ILE A 243 20.81 6.85 -7.73
CA ILE A 243 19.52 7.38 -8.15
C ILE A 243 19.15 8.55 -7.23
N GLY A 244 18.60 9.57 -7.78
CA GLY A 244 18.23 10.81 -7.13
C GLY A 244 18.21 11.87 -8.21
N GLY A 245 17.06 12.44 -8.51
CA GLY A 245 16.91 13.46 -9.52
C GLY A 245 16.94 14.85 -8.92
N GLU A 246 17.28 15.83 -9.73
CA GLU A 246 17.05 17.24 -9.41
C GLU A 246 15.59 17.44 -9.04
N ARG A 247 15.33 18.05 -7.87
CA ARG A 247 14.00 18.55 -7.52
C ARG A 247 13.57 19.51 -8.61
N HIS A 248 12.60 19.13 -9.41
CA HIS A 248 11.93 20.08 -10.27
C HIS A 248 11.14 21.03 -9.38
N GLY A 249 11.70 22.23 -9.19
CA GLY A 249 11.07 23.36 -8.50
C GLY A 249 9.81 23.86 -9.21
#